data_bbbc22f7af06a54741fd5bfc651b4167
#
_entry.id   bbbc22f7af06a54741fd5bfc651b4167
#
_cell.length_a   1.000
_cell.length_b   1.000
_cell.length_c   1.000
_cell.angle_alpha   90.00
_cell.angle_beta   90.00
_cell.angle_gamma   90.00
#
_symmetry.space_group_name_H-M   'P 1'
#
loop_
_entity.id
_entity.type
_entity.pdbx_description
1 polymer ?
#
loop_
_entity_poly.entity_id
_entity_poly.type
_entity_poly.pdbx_seq_one_letter_code
_entity_poly.pdbx_strand_id
1 'polypeptide(L)'
;MARQLTTKAQVNGYRFLIKRLEHALVRRDVRMLHDPMRSQLQALVVGTVLGLLVLGGCGVWGLVRPQGSVGDAKIIVGKNSGSTYVLVEDTLHPVLNLASARLISGSAERPASVADAKLKSYPRGPLLGIPGAPGSLPSSAHKGTSTWTVCDSTEVSDDGSAESIRQTVIGDRPVLGDATASTTAPPDAILVRWDDATFLVYQLFRNGSWSPVRAEIDTDSAPVMRALGLEGTTPRRMSPGLLNAFPLVDPIAVPTIPGAGERGAVEGMTVGSVVRSVGVDDETSYHLVLRDGVQQIGEPAAEILQLADSKGNAEVRTVPPGRLASLKVVDTLPISDFPQLTPTLLGASADPTLCRTWTRASGEPRAETMLLAGRDLPLRSGAVPVRLTSADGSGPGLDQVYLPPGSGEYLQVTGNEDNSTRKESLFYVNDSGVRFGIPDPQTAEMLGLAGEPAPAPWSVVSLLAPGPTLSREAALVAHDGLKTSAIERDGE
;
A
#
# COMPACT_ATOMS: atom_id res chain seq x y z
N MET A 1 -92.14 -50.91 -16.25
CA MET A 1 -91.49 -49.58 -16.39
C MET A 1 -90.06 -49.82 -16.87
N ALA A 2 -89.76 -49.47 -18.13
CA ALA A 2 -88.47 -49.64 -18.72
C ALA A 2 -87.50 -48.58 -18.16
N ARG A 3 -86.41 -49.00 -17.53
CA ARG A 3 -85.34 -48.13 -17.10
C ARG A 3 -84.59 -47.58 -18.34
N GLN A 4 -84.85 -46.33 -18.69
CA GLN A 4 -84.09 -45.65 -19.76
C GLN A 4 -82.61 -45.53 -19.29
N LEU A 5 -81.74 -46.28 -19.96
CA LEU A 5 -80.29 -46.18 -19.75
C LEU A 5 -79.81 -44.87 -20.43
N THR A 6 -79.32 -43.95 -19.63
CA THR A 6 -78.74 -42.69 -20.10
C THR A 6 -77.40 -42.99 -20.84
N THR A 7 -77.38 -42.63 -22.14
CA THR A 7 -76.15 -42.84 -22.94
C THR A 7 -75.11 -41.78 -22.66
N LYS A 8 -73.82 -42.12 -22.87
CA LYS A 8 -72.67 -41.17 -22.73
C LYS A 8 -72.91 -39.88 -23.53
N ALA A 9 -73.58 -40.00 -24.69
CA ALA A 9 -73.90 -38.83 -25.53
C ALA A 9 -74.88 -37.86 -24.84
N GLN A 10 -75.92 -38.42 -24.16
CA GLN A 10 -76.88 -37.60 -23.41
C GLN A 10 -76.26 -36.90 -22.22
N VAL A 11 -75.33 -37.54 -21.49
CA VAL A 11 -74.61 -36.94 -20.39
C VAL A 11 -73.64 -35.84 -20.87
N ASN A 12 -72.95 -36.05 -21.99
CA ASN A 12 -72.07 -35.04 -22.59
C ASN A 12 -72.92 -33.85 -23.18
N GLY A 13 -74.08 -34.13 -23.79
CA GLY A 13 -75.00 -33.07 -24.27
C GLY A 13 -75.52 -32.22 -23.10
N TYR A 14 -75.93 -32.85 -22.02
CA TYR A 14 -76.36 -32.13 -20.82
C TYR A 14 -75.25 -31.30 -20.17
N ARG A 15 -74.08 -31.86 -20.05
CA ARG A 15 -72.91 -31.12 -19.58
C ARG A 15 -72.50 -29.94 -20.47
N PHE A 16 -72.68 -30.08 -21.80
CA PHE A 16 -72.42 -29.04 -22.72
C PHE A 16 -73.48 -27.88 -22.57
N LEU A 17 -74.73 -28.23 -22.39
CA LEU A 17 -75.80 -27.28 -22.13
C LEU A 17 -75.62 -26.49 -20.85
N ILE A 18 -75.20 -27.14 -19.75
CA ILE A 18 -74.91 -26.50 -18.46
C ILE A 18 -73.74 -25.50 -18.66
N LYS A 19 -72.68 -25.92 -19.30
CA LYS A 19 -71.50 -25.06 -19.56
C LYS A 19 -71.90 -23.83 -20.49
N ARG A 20 -72.76 -24.06 -21.44
CA ARG A 20 -73.28 -22.96 -22.32
C ARG A 20 -74.11 -21.98 -21.51
N LEU A 21 -74.90 -22.45 -20.57
CA LEU A 21 -75.71 -21.61 -19.69
C LEU A 21 -74.84 -20.82 -18.72
N GLU A 22 -73.83 -21.44 -18.13
CA GLU A 22 -72.86 -20.83 -17.26
C GLU A 22 -72.06 -19.73 -17.98
N HIS A 23 -71.68 -19.99 -19.22
CA HIS A 23 -70.97 -19.03 -20.07
C HIS A 23 -71.89 -17.84 -20.50
N ALA A 24 -73.14 -18.11 -20.78
CA ALA A 24 -74.13 -17.10 -21.11
C ALA A 24 -74.45 -16.19 -19.92
N LEU A 25 -74.47 -16.71 -18.70
CA LEU A 25 -74.70 -15.96 -17.46
C LEU A 25 -73.51 -15.04 -17.12
N VAL A 26 -72.31 -15.49 -17.33
CA VAL A 26 -71.08 -14.73 -16.98
C VAL A 26 -70.75 -13.68 -18.04
N ARG A 27 -70.91 -14.00 -19.35
CA ARG A 27 -70.52 -13.12 -20.48
C ARG A 27 -71.65 -12.44 -21.23
N ARG A 28 -72.90 -12.74 -20.92
CA ARG A 28 -74.02 -12.24 -21.60
C ARG A 28 -74.06 -12.50 -23.14
N ASP A 29 -73.27 -13.52 -23.59
CA ASP A 29 -73.19 -13.95 -24.97
C ASP A 29 -73.28 -15.47 -25.07
N VAL A 30 -74.11 -15.96 -26.01
CA VAL A 30 -74.41 -17.37 -26.21
C VAL A 30 -73.44 -18.06 -27.20
N ARG A 31 -72.59 -17.29 -27.87
CA ARG A 31 -71.66 -17.81 -28.87
C ARG A 31 -70.37 -18.34 -28.23
N MET A 32 -70.22 -19.67 -28.18
CA MET A 32 -69.02 -20.31 -27.68
C MET A 32 -67.97 -20.47 -28.81
N LEU A 33 -67.31 -19.37 -29.22
CA LEU A 33 -66.24 -19.42 -30.21
C LEU A 33 -64.87 -19.94 -29.59
N HIS A 34 -64.65 -19.70 -28.32
CA HIS A 34 -63.51 -20.27 -27.54
C HIS A 34 -63.98 -20.46 -26.11
N ASP A 35 -63.51 -21.55 -25.45
CA ASP A 35 -63.72 -21.80 -24.03
C ASP A 35 -62.48 -21.32 -23.20
N PRO A 36 -62.42 -20.05 -22.77
CA PRO A 36 -61.28 -19.50 -22.01
C PRO A 36 -61.22 -20.03 -20.59
N MET A 37 -62.33 -20.56 -20.06
CA MET A 37 -62.36 -21.13 -18.70
C MET A 37 -61.59 -22.45 -18.61
N ARG A 38 -61.54 -23.21 -19.69
CA ARG A 38 -60.84 -24.48 -19.74
C ARG A 38 -59.32 -24.29 -19.79
N SER A 39 -58.85 -23.27 -20.50
CA SER A 39 -57.43 -22.91 -20.56
C SER A 39 -56.93 -22.32 -19.22
N GLN A 40 -57.76 -21.50 -18.56
CA GLN A 40 -57.43 -20.95 -17.23
C GLN A 40 -57.38 -22.03 -16.16
N LEU A 41 -58.35 -22.96 -16.16
CA LEU A 41 -58.32 -24.09 -15.23
C LEU A 41 -57.11 -25.02 -15.47
N GLN A 42 -56.78 -25.28 -16.74
CA GLN A 42 -55.57 -26.03 -17.10
C GLN A 42 -54.31 -25.33 -16.67
N ALA A 43 -54.20 -24.01 -16.88
CA ALA A 43 -53.07 -23.21 -16.43
C ALA A 43 -52.92 -23.23 -14.89
N LEU A 44 -54.06 -23.15 -14.18
CA LEU A 44 -54.05 -23.18 -12.72
C LEU A 44 -53.63 -24.59 -12.17
N VAL A 45 -54.14 -25.66 -12.79
CA VAL A 45 -53.74 -27.03 -12.44
C VAL A 45 -52.25 -27.26 -12.74
N VAL A 46 -51.77 -26.84 -13.92
CA VAL A 46 -50.34 -26.97 -14.29
C VAL A 46 -49.46 -26.13 -13.35
N GLY A 47 -49.88 -24.90 -13.03
CA GLY A 47 -49.19 -24.03 -12.09
C GLY A 47 -49.10 -24.60 -10.69
N THR A 48 -50.19 -25.20 -10.20
CA THR A 48 -50.22 -25.87 -8.89
C THR A 48 -49.31 -27.10 -8.85
N VAL A 49 -49.36 -27.95 -9.88
CA VAL A 49 -48.48 -29.10 -9.99
C VAL A 49 -46.98 -28.69 -10.04
N LEU A 50 -46.64 -27.67 -10.85
CA LEU A 50 -45.29 -27.10 -10.91
C LEU A 50 -44.89 -26.54 -9.55
N GLY A 51 -45.75 -25.78 -8.88
CA GLY A 51 -45.50 -25.25 -7.54
C GLY A 51 -45.24 -26.36 -6.51
N LEU A 52 -46.05 -27.46 -6.52
CA LEU A 52 -45.82 -28.61 -5.65
C LEU A 52 -44.51 -29.35 -5.97
N LEU A 53 -44.16 -29.48 -7.24
CA LEU A 53 -42.88 -30.07 -7.67
C LEU A 53 -41.66 -29.23 -7.19
N VAL A 54 -41.77 -27.91 -7.31
CA VAL A 54 -40.72 -27.00 -6.80
C VAL A 54 -40.63 -27.07 -5.29
N LEU A 55 -41.75 -27.03 -4.58
CA LEU A 55 -41.79 -27.19 -3.11
C LEU A 55 -41.29 -28.56 -2.67
N GLY A 56 -41.66 -29.62 -3.34
CA GLY A 56 -41.14 -30.96 -3.09
C GLY A 56 -39.66 -31.08 -3.36
N GLY A 57 -39.17 -30.50 -4.47
CA GLY A 57 -37.76 -30.40 -4.80
C GLY A 57 -36.97 -29.61 -3.78
N CYS A 58 -37.46 -28.47 -3.32
CA CYS A 58 -36.84 -27.67 -2.25
C CYS A 58 -36.84 -28.40 -0.92
N GLY A 59 -37.92 -29.14 -0.61
CA GLY A 59 -38.03 -29.96 0.59
C GLY A 59 -37.02 -31.11 0.59
N VAL A 60 -36.92 -31.86 -0.51
CA VAL A 60 -35.91 -32.92 -0.68
C VAL A 60 -34.47 -32.32 -0.65
N TRP A 61 -34.24 -31.17 -1.30
CA TRP A 61 -32.94 -30.48 -1.26
C TRP A 61 -32.57 -30.06 0.17
N GLY A 62 -33.54 -29.58 0.97
CA GLY A 62 -33.34 -29.24 2.38
C GLY A 62 -33.03 -30.46 3.27
N LEU A 63 -33.57 -31.63 2.92
CA LEU A 63 -33.31 -32.90 3.61
C LEU A 63 -31.97 -33.53 3.21
N VAL A 64 -31.60 -33.42 1.93
CA VAL A 64 -30.35 -33.98 1.37
C VAL A 64 -29.13 -33.13 1.70
N ARG A 65 -29.30 -31.81 1.92
CA ARG A 65 -28.25 -30.97 2.51
C ARG A 65 -28.47 -30.84 4.01
N PRO A 66 -27.83 -31.67 4.82
CA PRO A 66 -27.88 -31.51 6.27
C PRO A 66 -27.23 -30.18 6.61
N GLN A 67 -28.02 -29.19 6.96
CA GLN A 67 -27.50 -27.88 7.40
C GLN A 67 -26.54 -28.08 8.56
N GLY A 68 -25.23 -27.90 8.27
CA GLY A 68 -24.21 -27.85 9.28
C GLY A 68 -23.89 -29.17 9.98
N SER A 69 -23.54 -30.21 9.25
CA SER A 69 -22.73 -31.30 9.82
C SER A 69 -21.27 -30.85 9.93
N VAL A 70 -20.56 -31.32 10.96
CA VAL A 70 -19.12 -31.06 11.08
C VAL A 70 -18.38 -31.62 9.87
N GLY A 71 -18.83 -32.80 9.35
CA GLY A 71 -18.22 -33.47 8.19
C GLY A 71 -16.71 -33.49 8.30
N ASP A 72 -16.03 -33.25 7.18
CA ASP A 72 -14.57 -33.19 7.11
C ASP A 72 -14.04 -31.77 7.39
N ALA A 73 -14.90 -30.82 7.83
CA ALA A 73 -14.49 -29.44 8.08
C ALA A 73 -13.55 -29.36 9.29
N LYS A 74 -12.35 -28.85 9.06
CA LYS A 74 -11.35 -28.65 10.10
C LYS A 74 -11.59 -27.39 10.91
N ILE A 75 -12.14 -26.32 10.27
CA ILE A 75 -12.46 -25.05 10.91
C ILE A 75 -13.97 -24.90 10.99
N ILE A 76 -14.50 -24.66 12.17
CA ILE A 76 -15.92 -24.64 12.47
C ILE A 76 -16.28 -23.33 13.17
N VAL A 77 -17.41 -22.73 12.77
CA VAL A 77 -18.00 -21.58 13.45
C VAL A 77 -19.37 -21.99 13.97
N GLY A 78 -19.59 -21.83 15.28
CA GLY A 78 -20.88 -22.02 15.93
C GLY A 78 -21.90 -21.01 15.38
N LYS A 79 -23.03 -21.53 14.81
CA LYS A 79 -24.02 -20.67 14.13
C LYS A 79 -24.67 -19.65 15.04
N ASN A 80 -24.86 -19.97 16.31
CA ASN A 80 -25.52 -19.11 17.28
C ASN A 80 -24.51 -18.36 18.17
N SER A 81 -23.40 -19.04 18.54
CA SER A 81 -22.37 -18.47 19.41
C SER A 81 -21.37 -17.58 18.67
N GLY A 82 -21.21 -17.76 17.35
CA GLY A 82 -20.14 -17.10 16.58
C GLY A 82 -18.73 -17.58 16.94
N SER A 83 -18.59 -18.48 17.91
CA SER A 83 -17.29 -18.96 18.36
C SER A 83 -16.62 -19.83 17.29
N THR A 84 -15.32 -19.60 17.07
CA THR A 84 -14.53 -20.37 16.12
C THR A 84 -13.85 -21.54 16.83
N TYR A 85 -13.89 -22.70 16.21
CA TYR A 85 -13.28 -23.92 16.69
C TYR A 85 -12.45 -24.59 15.61
N VAL A 86 -11.48 -25.36 16.05
CA VAL A 86 -10.66 -26.22 15.21
C VAL A 86 -10.79 -27.66 15.73
N LEU A 87 -10.91 -28.61 14.82
CA LEU A 87 -10.93 -30.05 15.17
C LEU A 87 -9.49 -30.58 15.07
N VAL A 88 -8.92 -30.99 16.20
CA VAL A 88 -7.60 -31.62 16.30
C VAL A 88 -7.78 -32.98 17.00
N GLU A 89 -7.41 -34.08 16.34
CA GLU A 89 -7.53 -35.45 16.87
C GLU A 89 -8.90 -35.73 17.52
N ASP A 90 -9.98 -35.41 16.79
CA ASP A 90 -11.39 -35.54 17.23
C ASP A 90 -11.78 -34.68 18.45
N THR A 91 -10.90 -33.80 18.92
CA THR A 91 -11.16 -32.87 20.01
C THR A 91 -11.42 -31.44 19.44
N LEU A 92 -12.49 -30.83 19.93
CA LEU A 92 -12.90 -29.49 19.49
C LEU A 92 -12.25 -28.41 20.36
N HIS A 93 -11.29 -27.69 19.80
CA HIS A 93 -10.60 -26.60 20.48
C HIS A 93 -11.18 -25.26 20.08
N PRO A 94 -11.60 -24.42 21.02
CA PRO A 94 -11.88 -23.02 20.71
C PRO A 94 -10.60 -22.33 20.27
N VAL A 95 -10.69 -21.39 19.32
CA VAL A 95 -9.52 -20.65 18.81
C VAL A 95 -9.74 -19.15 18.87
N LEU A 96 -8.66 -18.41 19.14
CA LEU A 96 -8.69 -16.96 19.33
C LEU A 96 -9.07 -16.17 18.07
N ASN A 97 -8.63 -16.63 16.88
CA ASN A 97 -8.80 -15.93 15.63
C ASN A 97 -8.68 -16.87 14.42
N LEU A 98 -9.09 -16.36 13.25
CA LEU A 98 -9.06 -17.13 12.01
C LEU A 98 -7.64 -17.50 11.57
N ALA A 99 -6.67 -16.63 11.77
CA ALA A 99 -5.27 -16.92 11.44
C ALA A 99 -4.80 -18.17 12.18
N SER A 100 -5.02 -18.23 13.49
CA SER A 100 -4.69 -19.41 14.30
C SER A 100 -5.43 -20.65 13.85
N ALA A 101 -6.73 -20.53 13.55
CA ALA A 101 -7.52 -21.67 13.05
C ALA A 101 -6.93 -22.26 11.77
N ARG A 102 -6.53 -21.43 10.82
CA ARG A 102 -5.90 -21.85 9.55
C ARG A 102 -4.52 -22.49 9.76
N LEU A 103 -3.70 -21.91 10.62
CA LEU A 103 -2.38 -22.44 10.96
C LEU A 103 -2.47 -23.80 11.63
N ILE A 104 -3.38 -23.99 12.58
CA ILE A 104 -3.61 -25.27 13.28
C ILE A 104 -4.12 -26.32 12.29
N SER A 105 -5.14 -25.98 11.49
CA SER A 105 -5.73 -26.90 10.51
C SER A 105 -4.81 -27.24 9.34
N GLY A 106 -3.79 -26.39 9.09
CA GLY A 106 -2.90 -26.50 7.94
C GLY A 106 -3.59 -26.20 6.60
N SER A 107 -4.71 -25.46 6.63
CA SER A 107 -5.55 -25.26 5.45
C SER A 107 -6.23 -23.88 5.47
N ALA A 108 -6.29 -23.23 4.30
CA ALA A 108 -6.99 -21.98 4.08
C ALA A 108 -8.51 -22.14 3.87
N GLU A 109 -9.07 -23.27 4.28
CA GLU A 109 -10.49 -23.55 4.13
C GLU A 109 -11.38 -22.47 4.76
N ARG A 110 -12.56 -22.31 4.16
CA ARG A 110 -13.59 -21.45 4.73
C ARG A 110 -14.19 -22.15 5.96
N PRO A 111 -14.39 -21.43 7.07
CA PRO A 111 -15.05 -22.00 8.23
C PRO A 111 -16.45 -22.54 7.90
N ALA A 112 -16.77 -23.75 8.34
CA ALA A 112 -18.10 -24.32 8.21
C ALA A 112 -18.99 -23.83 9.35
N SER A 113 -20.16 -23.29 9.02
CA SER A 113 -21.15 -22.88 10.02
C SER A 113 -21.96 -24.08 10.49
N VAL A 114 -21.85 -24.44 11.78
CA VAL A 114 -22.50 -25.63 12.40
C VAL A 114 -23.35 -25.19 13.58
N ALA A 115 -24.53 -25.81 13.73
CA ALA A 115 -25.40 -25.55 14.89
C ALA A 115 -24.71 -25.98 16.20
N ASP A 116 -24.67 -25.07 17.20
CA ASP A 116 -23.99 -25.32 18.48
C ASP A 116 -24.44 -26.62 19.21
N ALA A 117 -25.69 -27.00 18.99
CA ALA A 117 -26.22 -28.26 19.54
C ALA A 117 -25.44 -29.51 19.06
N LYS A 118 -24.93 -29.46 17.80
CA LYS A 118 -24.15 -30.57 17.24
C LYS A 118 -22.69 -30.58 17.74
N LEU A 119 -22.19 -29.46 18.22
CA LEU A 119 -20.84 -29.33 18.77
C LEU A 119 -20.74 -29.94 20.19
N LYS A 120 -21.88 -30.14 20.86
CA LYS A 120 -21.93 -30.72 22.21
C LYS A 120 -21.50 -32.21 22.28
N SER A 121 -21.51 -32.88 21.16
CA SER A 121 -21.12 -34.30 21.08
C SER A 121 -19.61 -34.54 20.97
N TYR A 122 -18.83 -33.46 20.76
CA TYR A 122 -17.38 -33.58 20.66
C TYR A 122 -16.69 -33.25 21.99
N PRO A 123 -15.61 -33.99 22.33
CA PRO A 123 -14.75 -33.63 23.45
C PRO A 123 -14.22 -32.18 23.24
N ARG A 124 -14.06 -31.46 24.34
CA ARG A 124 -13.55 -30.10 24.31
C ARG A 124 -12.14 -29.99 24.89
N GLY A 125 -11.26 -29.38 24.15
CA GLY A 125 -9.91 -29.05 24.58
C GLY A 125 -9.78 -27.57 25.03
N PRO A 126 -8.58 -27.18 25.50
CA PRO A 126 -8.26 -25.79 25.88
C PRO A 126 -8.36 -24.83 24.69
N LEU A 127 -8.42 -23.54 25.00
CA LEU A 127 -8.35 -22.45 24.03
C LEU A 127 -6.97 -22.45 23.38
N LEU A 128 -6.91 -22.44 22.05
CA LEU A 128 -5.67 -22.35 21.29
C LEU A 128 -5.57 -21.03 20.52
N GLY A 129 -4.35 -20.63 20.16
CA GLY A 129 -4.15 -19.56 19.20
C GLY A 129 -3.12 -18.53 19.60
N ILE A 130 -2.86 -17.63 18.69
CA ILE A 130 -1.90 -16.52 18.84
C ILE A 130 -2.67 -15.29 19.29
N PRO A 131 -2.43 -14.79 20.52
CA PRO A 131 -3.03 -13.53 20.97
C PRO A 131 -2.64 -12.37 20.05
N GLY A 132 -3.60 -11.54 19.66
CA GLY A 132 -3.38 -10.40 18.78
C GLY A 132 -3.17 -10.73 17.29
N ALA A 133 -3.25 -12.01 16.88
CA ALA A 133 -3.24 -12.37 15.47
C ALA A 133 -4.55 -11.95 14.77
N PRO A 134 -4.53 -11.73 13.43
CA PRO A 134 -5.68 -11.19 12.72
C PRO A 134 -6.89 -12.13 12.74
N GLY A 135 -8.07 -11.55 13.00
CA GLY A 135 -9.37 -12.22 12.93
C GLY A 135 -9.87 -12.44 11.51
N SER A 136 -9.31 -11.73 10.56
CA SER A 136 -9.56 -11.86 9.12
C SER A 136 -8.25 -11.64 8.36
N LEU A 137 -8.17 -12.22 7.17
CA LEU A 137 -7.00 -12.13 6.29
C LEU A 137 -7.47 -11.72 4.88
N PRO A 138 -7.95 -10.48 4.71
CA PRO A 138 -8.32 -9.98 3.40
C PRO A 138 -7.09 -9.83 2.49
N SER A 139 -7.34 -9.87 1.18
CA SER A 139 -6.30 -9.62 0.18
C SER A 139 -6.09 -8.12 -0.05
N SER A 140 -4.99 -7.79 -0.75
CA SER A 140 -4.69 -6.44 -1.22
C SER A 140 -5.87 -5.79 -1.96
N ALA A 141 -6.06 -4.50 -1.70
CA ALA A 141 -6.99 -3.66 -2.46
C ALA A 141 -6.49 -3.42 -3.90
N HIS A 142 -5.17 -3.44 -4.11
CA HIS A 142 -4.51 -3.16 -5.38
C HIS A 142 -3.69 -4.35 -5.86
N LYS A 143 -4.36 -5.31 -6.50
CA LYS A 143 -3.69 -6.48 -7.08
C LYS A 143 -2.64 -6.08 -8.10
N GLY A 144 -1.44 -6.63 -7.94
CA GLY A 144 -0.34 -6.46 -8.90
C GLY A 144 0.43 -5.15 -8.80
N THR A 145 0.14 -4.29 -7.84
CA THR A 145 0.92 -3.06 -7.57
C THR A 145 1.03 -2.83 -6.07
N SER A 146 2.25 -2.67 -5.59
CA SER A 146 2.53 -2.32 -4.20
C SER A 146 2.88 -0.84 -4.13
N THR A 147 2.14 -0.08 -3.32
CA THR A 147 2.37 1.36 -3.16
C THR A 147 2.42 1.70 -1.67
N TRP A 148 3.50 2.35 -1.27
CA TRP A 148 3.75 2.76 0.10
C TRP A 148 4.21 4.21 0.14
N THR A 149 3.59 4.99 0.99
CA THR A 149 3.94 6.40 1.20
C THR A 149 4.20 6.65 2.68
N VAL A 150 5.30 7.31 2.99
CA VAL A 150 5.60 7.83 4.34
C VAL A 150 5.48 9.33 4.27
N CYS A 151 4.72 9.91 5.18
CA CYS A 151 4.49 11.35 5.26
C CYS A 151 4.82 11.88 6.64
N ASP A 152 5.37 13.09 6.68
CA ASP A 152 5.41 13.97 7.84
C ASP A 152 4.47 15.14 7.60
N SER A 153 3.52 15.37 8.50
CA SER A 153 2.70 16.57 8.53
C SER A 153 3.16 17.43 9.71
N THR A 154 3.68 18.61 9.41
CA THR A 154 4.20 19.56 10.40
C THR A 154 3.08 20.52 10.81
N GLU A 155 2.80 20.61 12.09
CA GLU A 155 1.95 21.65 12.67
C GLU A 155 2.83 22.87 12.93
N VAL A 156 2.48 23.98 12.32
CA VAL A 156 3.21 25.25 12.42
C VAL A 156 2.38 26.15 13.32
N SER A 157 2.99 26.69 14.38
CA SER A 157 2.32 27.64 15.25
C SER A 157 2.09 28.99 14.55
N ASP A 158 1.26 29.85 15.14
CA ASP A 158 0.91 31.17 14.59
C ASP A 158 2.14 32.07 14.39
N ASP A 159 3.22 31.85 15.12
CA ASP A 159 4.50 32.55 15.00
C ASP A 159 5.44 31.95 13.92
N GLY A 160 5.00 30.90 13.22
CA GLY A 160 5.75 30.22 12.17
C GLY A 160 6.75 29.18 12.64
N SER A 161 6.81 28.88 13.95
CA SER A 161 7.63 27.80 14.48
C SER A 161 6.95 26.43 14.26
N ALA A 162 7.72 25.42 13.92
CA ALA A 162 7.21 24.04 13.79
C ALA A 162 7.15 23.41 15.19
N GLU A 163 5.95 23.15 15.71
CA GLU A 163 5.76 22.61 17.05
C GLU A 163 5.77 21.10 17.11
N SER A 164 5.11 20.44 16.14
CA SER A 164 5.02 18.99 16.13
C SER A 164 5.09 18.41 14.74
N ILE A 165 5.50 17.15 14.64
CA ILE A 165 5.49 16.38 13.40
C ILE A 165 4.61 15.17 13.64
N ARG A 166 3.62 14.96 12.77
CA ARG A 166 2.80 13.76 12.76
C ARG A 166 3.23 12.87 11.60
N GLN A 167 3.76 11.68 11.95
CA GLN A 167 4.19 10.72 10.95
C GLN A 167 3.05 9.77 10.54
N THR A 168 2.84 9.63 9.24
CA THR A 168 1.78 8.77 8.66
C THR A 168 2.36 7.83 7.61
N VAL A 169 2.01 6.54 7.69
CA VAL A 169 2.25 5.57 6.61
C VAL A 169 0.95 5.29 5.88
N ILE A 170 1.01 5.33 4.55
CA ILE A 170 -0.14 5.10 3.66
C ILE A 170 0.19 3.90 2.76
N GLY A 171 -0.63 2.85 2.83
CA GLY A 171 -0.59 1.66 1.94
C GLY A 171 -1.70 1.74 0.88
N ASP A 172 -1.75 2.84 0.14
CA ASP A 172 -2.70 3.08 -0.95
C ASP A 172 -2.05 3.97 -2.01
N ARG A 173 -2.67 4.06 -3.19
CA ARG A 173 -2.22 4.97 -4.24
C ARG A 173 -2.42 6.42 -3.82
N PRO A 174 -1.40 7.27 -3.94
CA PRO A 174 -1.54 8.68 -3.58
C PRO A 174 -2.55 9.38 -4.50
N VAL A 175 -3.39 10.21 -3.89
CA VAL A 175 -4.29 11.12 -4.61
C VAL A 175 -3.65 12.49 -4.61
N LEU A 176 -3.19 12.91 -5.78
CA LEU A 176 -2.47 14.16 -5.98
C LEU A 176 -3.44 15.26 -6.42
N GLY A 177 -3.25 16.50 -5.96
CA GLY A 177 -4.09 17.63 -6.31
C GLY A 177 -3.67 18.91 -5.59
N ASP A 178 -4.34 20.04 -5.88
CA ASP A 178 -3.97 21.37 -5.37
C ASP A 178 -4.07 21.49 -3.83
N ALA A 179 -4.97 20.73 -3.19
CA ALA A 179 -5.14 20.72 -1.75
C ALA A 179 -4.29 19.65 -1.05
N THR A 180 -3.92 18.59 -1.77
CA THR A 180 -3.09 17.50 -1.25
C THR A 180 -1.63 17.68 -1.67
N ALA A 181 -0.73 16.90 -1.06
CA ALA A 181 0.65 16.88 -1.49
C ALA A 181 0.76 16.48 -2.98
N SER A 182 1.51 17.24 -3.75
CA SER A 182 1.75 17.02 -5.18
C SER A 182 3.21 16.65 -5.44
N THR A 183 3.49 16.11 -6.63
CA THR A 183 4.85 15.73 -7.02
C THR A 183 5.72 16.97 -7.16
N THR A 184 6.88 16.96 -6.51
CA THR A 184 7.92 17.99 -6.70
C THR A 184 8.77 17.65 -7.93
N ALA A 185 9.37 18.66 -8.53
CA ALA A 185 10.28 18.52 -9.66
C ALA A 185 11.57 19.30 -9.39
N PRO A 186 12.71 18.94 -10.01
CA PRO A 186 13.90 19.76 -9.93
C PRO A 186 13.61 21.21 -10.40
N PRO A 187 14.13 22.23 -9.69
CA PRO A 187 15.15 22.17 -8.65
C PRO A 187 14.62 22.11 -7.22
N ASP A 188 13.35 21.72 -6.97
CA ASP A 188 12.79 21.68 -5.61
C ASP A 188 13.60 20.78 -4.68
N ALA A 189 13.88 21.31 -3.50
CA ALA A 189 14.62 20.60 -2.46
C ALA A 189 14.16 21.02 -1.06
N ILE A 190 14.55 20.24 -0.05
CA ILE A 190 14.18 20.46 1.33
C ILE A 190 15.43 20.38 2.19
N LEU A 191 15.71 21.45 2.93
CA LEU A 191 16.75 21.45 3.93
C LEU A 191 16.18 20.95 5.26
N VAL A 192 16.73 19.86 5.78
CA VAL A 192 16.21 19.21 6.99
C VAL A 192 17.32 19.01 8.01
N ARG A 193 16.94 19.03 9.29
CA ARG A 193 17.82 18.68 10.40
C ARG A 193 17.26 17.47 11.15
N TRP A 194 18.15 16.53 11.39
CA TRP A 194 17.88 15.41 12.25
C TRP A 194 19.10 15.19 13.15
N ASP A 195 18.85 15.25 14.47
CA ASP A 195 19.92 15.28 15.47
C ASP A 195 20.89 16.43 15.20
N ASP A 196 22.20 16.18 15.18
CA ASP A 196 23.23 17.18 14.90
C ASP A 196 23.58 17.33 13.41
N ALA A 197 22.99 16.47 12.53
CA ALA A 197 23.29 16.48 11.11
C ALA A 197 22.22 17.23 10.30
N THR A 198 22.67 17.93 9.26
CA THR A 198 21.81 18.63 8.29
C THR A 198 21.88 17.92 6.95
N PHE A 199 20.71 17.69 6.35
CA PHE A 199 20.58 16.99 5.07
C PHE A 199 19.84 17.87 4.06
N LEU A 200 20.20 17.71 2.80
CA LEU A 200 19.40 18.17 1.68
C LEU A 200 18.66 16.97 1.09
N VAL A 201 17.34 17.05 0.99
CA VAL A 201 16.50 16.11 0.25
C VAL A 201 16.17 16.74 -1.09
N TYR A 202 16.51 16.07 -2.19
CA TYR A 202 16.37 16.60 -3.55
C TYR A 202 16.20 15.49 -4.57
N GLN A 203 15.86 15.87 -5.80
CA GLN A 203 15.75 14.95 -6.93
C GLN A 203 17.10 14.74 -7.59
N LEU A 204 17.54 13.50 -7.72
CA LEU A 204 18.78 13.13 -8.40
C LEU A 204 18.47 12.34 -9.67
N PHE A 205 19.06 12.75 -10.79
CA PHE A 205 18.89 12.02 -12.05
C PHE A 205 19.94 10.93 -12.18
N ARG A 206 19.49 9.67 -12.16
CA ARG A 206 20.34 8.49 -12.35
C ARG A 206 19.66 7.47 -13.24
N ASN A 207 20.42 6.82 -14.09
CA ASN A 207 19.93 5.71 -14.94
C ASN A 207 18.66 6.06 -15.76
N GLY A 208 18.54 7.32 -16.20
CA GLY A 208 17.43 7.77 -17.03
C GLY A 208 16.15 8.17 -16.27
N SER A 209 16.19 8.23 -14.94
CA SER A 209 15.04 8.64 -14.11
C SER A 209 15.45 9.56 -12.97
N TRP A 210 14.51 10.41 -12.56
CA TRP A 210 14.63 11.22 -11.35
C TRP A 210 14.18 10.39 -10.13
N SER A 211 14.96 10.41 -9.06
CA SER A 211 14.65 9.75 -7.80
C SER A 211 14.97 10.64 -6.62
N PRO A 212 14.12 10.74 -5.60
CA PRO A 212 14.40 11.54 -4.43
C PRO A 212 15.44 10.85 -3.54
N VAL A 213 16.47 11.60 -3.18
CA VAL A 213 17.60 11.17 -2.34
C VAL A 213 17.84 12.15 -1.20
N ARG A 214 18.69 11.77 -0.23
CA ARG A 214 19.21 12.68 0.79
C ARG A 214 20.73 12.67 0.77
N ALA A 215 21.34 13.86 0.91
CA ALA A 215 22.76 14.03 1.13
C ALA A 215 23.01 14.82 2.42
N GLU A 216 23.99 14.44 3.18
CA GLU A 216 24.48 15.25 4.30
C GLU A 216 25.16 16.52 3.76
N ILE A 217 24.96 17.65 4.44
CA ILE A 217 25.51 18.94 4.03
C ILE A 217 26.57 19.38 5.05
N ASP A 218 27.74 19.76 4.54
CA ASP A 218 28.75 20.46 5.35
C ASP A 218 28.31 21.91 5.58
N THR A 219 27.60 22.14 6.70
CA THR A 219 27.09 23.46 7.08
C THR A 219 28.17 24.44 7.53
N ASP A 220 29.36 23.99 7.86
CA ASP A 220 30.50 24.81 8.23
C ASP A 220 31.24 25.37 7.01
N SER A 221 30.96 24.80 5.84
CA SER A 221 31.54 25.22 4.57
C SER A 221 30.77 26.38 3.91
N ALA A 222 31.29 27.61 4.03
CA ALA A 222 30.69 28.76 3.35
C ALA A 222 30.53 28.57 1.83
N PRO A 223 31.49 27.97 1.08
CA PRO A 223 31.30 27.63 -0.32
C PRO A 223 30.10 26.75 -0.62
N VAL A 224 29.87 25.70 0.22
CA VAL A 224 28.73 24.79 0.05
C VAL A 224 27.41 25.52 0.33
N MET A 225 27.35 26.21 1.46
CA MET A 225 26.12 26.92 1.86
C MET A 225 25.71 27.98 0.85
N ARG A 226 26.68 28.71 0.28
CA ARG A 226 26.41 29.75 -0.73
C ARG A 226 26.01 29.17 -2.06
N ALA A 227 26.74 28.21 -2.59
CA ALA A 227 26.46 27.59 -3.88
C ALA A 227 25.10 26.86 -3.91
N LEU A 228 24.65 26.37 -2.79
CA LEU A 228 23.32 25.73 -2.65
C LEU A 228 22.22 26.76 -2.29
N GLY A 229 22.52 28.04 -2.11
CA GLY A 229 21.54 29.04 -1.70
C GLY A 229 20.96 28.84 -0.30
N LEU A 230 21.75 28.24 0.60
CA LEU A 230 21.27 27.82 1.95
C LEU A 230 21.61 28.85 3.04
N GLU A 231 22.36 29.94 2.70
CA GLU A 231 22.76 30.93 3.69
C GLU A 231 21.56 31.58 4.37
N GLY A 232 21.55 31.62 5.69
CA GLY A 232 20.45 32.17 6.49
C GLY A 232 19.16 31.34 6.53
N THR A 233 19.14 30.17 5.92
CA THR A 233 17.98 29.28 5.94
C THR A 233 17.99 28.40 7.18
N THR A 234 16.84 28.32 7.87
CA THR A 234 16.67 27.42 9.00
C THR A 234 16.19 26.06 8.50
N PRO A 235 16.95 24.98 8.76
CA PRO A 235 16.51 23.63 8.42
C PRO A 235 15.21 23.27 9.13
N ARG A 236 14.23 22.67 8.41
CA ARG A 236 13.02 22.15 9.03
C ARG A 236 13.30 20.81 9.71
N ARG A 237 12.49 20.47 10.71
CA ARG A 237 12.54 19.15 11.34
C ARG A 237 11.90 18.11 10.41
N MET A 238 12.43 16.90 10.42
CA MET A 238 11.87 15.73 9.73
C MET A 238 11.97 14.52 10.65
N SER A 239 10.98 13.63 10.58
CA SER A 239 11.04 12.38 11.35
C SER A 239 12.14 11.45 10.84
N PRO A 240 12.76 10.64 11.72
CA PRO A 240 13.73 9.64 11.28
C PRO A 240 13.14 8.65 10.27
N GLY A 241 11.85 8.34 10.39
CA GLY A 241 11.17 7.41 9.50
C GLY A 241 11.08 7.94 8.07
N LEU A 242 10.66 9.19 7.88
CA LEU A 242 10.63 9.80 6.56
C LEU A 242 12.05 10.03 6.01
N LEU A 243 12.99 10.53 6.83
CA LEU A 243 14.37 10.75 6.41
C LEU A 243 15.03 9.45 5.94
N ASN A 244 14.86 8.35 6.69
CA ASN A 244 15.43 7.05 6.34
C ASN A 244 14.72 6.38 5.14
N ALA A 245 13.54 6.86 4.75
CA ALA A 245 12.92 6.42 3.52
C ALA A 245 13.68 6.88 2.28
N PHE A 246 14.37 8.02 2.33
CA PHE A 246 15.22 8.50 1.23
C PHE A 246 16.57 7.77 1.22
N PRO A 247 17.03 7.24 0.06
CA PRO A 247 18.38 6.69 -0.06
C PRO A 247 19.41 7.75 0.28
N LEU A 248 20.40 7.37 1.10
CA LEU A 248 21.56 8.21 1.42
C LEU A 248 22.55 8.15 0.26
N VAL A 249 23.00 9.31 -0.20
CA VAL A 249 24.06 9.48 -1.20
C VAL A 249 25.27 10.16 -0.58
N ASP A 250 26.33 10.35 -1.37
CA ASP A 250 27.57 10.97 -0.89
C ASP A 250 27.29 12.39 -0.34
N PRO A 251 28.00 12.79 0.74
CA PRO A 251 27.81 14.11 1.34
C PRO A 251 28.22 15.22 0.40
N ILE A 252 27.50 16.35 0.45
CA ILE A 252 27.82 17.55 -0.31
C ILE A 252 28.82 18.40 0.50
N ALA A 253 30.07 18.26 0.16
CA ALA A 253 31.20 18.98 0.75
C ALA A 253 32.16 19.43 -0.35
N VAL A 254 33.11 20.29 0.00
CA VAL A 254 34.16 20.68 -0.96
C VAL A 254 35.02 19.46 -1.30
N PRO A 255 35.01 18.97 -2.56
CA PRO A 255 35.76 17.77 -2.91
C PRO A 255 37.27 18.04 -2.97
N THR A 256 38.06 17.08 -2.49
CA THR A 256 39.53 17.10 -2.65
C THR A 256 39.87 16.68 -4.09
N ILE A 257 40.58 17.56 -4.83
CA ILE A 257 40.96 17.30 -6.22
C ILE A 257 42.41 16.82 -6.29
N PRO A 258 42.65 15.56 -6.69
CA PRO A 258 44.03 15.05 -6.84
C PRO A 258 44.82 15.82 -7.90
N GLY A 259 46.02 16.31 -7.52
CA GLY A 259 46.88 17.06 -8.41
C GLY A 259 46.40 18.52 -8.71
N ALA A 260 45.56 19.06 -7.81
CA ALA A 260 45.09 20.43 -7.93
C ALA A 260 46.23 21.45 -8.12
N GLY A 261 46.11 22.35 -9.10
CA GLY A 261 47.14 23.33 -9.46
C GLY A 261 48.19 22.85 -10.47
N GLU A 262 48.26 21.54 -10.76
CA GLU A 262 49.13 20.99 -11.81
C GLU A 262 48.56 21.35 -13.22
N ARG A 263 49.35 21.08 -14.29
CA ARG A 263 48.87 21.27 -15.65
C ARG A 263 47.67 20.41 -15.98
N GLY A 264 46.55 21.02 -16.42
CA GLY A 264 45.33 20.33 -16.78
C GLY A 264 45.29 19.91 -18.25
N ALA A 265 44.25 19.13 -18.61
CA ALA A 265 43.99 18.65 -19.97
C ALA A 265 43.57 19.78 -20.93
N VAL A 266 43.05 20.91 -20.43
CA VAL A 266 42.71 22.11 -21.20
C VAL A 266 43.93 23.00 -21.23
N GLU A 267 44.35 23.40 -22.45
CA GLU A 267 45.52 24.25 -22.65
C GLU A 267 45.39 25.57 -21.92
N GLY A 268 46.42 25.92 -21.15
CA GLY A 268 46.49 27.16 -20.35
C GLY A 268 45.61 27.11 -19.08
N MET A 269 45.17 25.92 -18.65
CA MET A 269 44.40 25.73 -17.41
C MET A 269 45.07 24.71 -16.51
N THR A 270 44.81 24.84 -15.22
CA THR A 270 45.31 23.89 -14.18
C THR A 270 44.23 22.92 -13.76
N VAL A 271 44.65 21.82 -13.22
CA VAL A 271 43.75 20.82 -12.57
C VAL A 271 42.98 21.53 -11.44
N GLY A 272 41.67 21.36 -11.42
CA GLY A 272 40.77 22.03 -10.49
C GLY A 272 40.13 23.31 -11.07
N SER A 273 40.51 23.75 -12.27
CA SER A 273 39.85 24.88 -12.94
C SER A 273 38.46 24.49 -13.44
N VAL A 274 37.47 25.32 -13.21
CA VAL A 274 36.12 25.17 -13.77
C VAL A 274 36.00 25.92 -15.08
N VAL A 275 35.42 25.30 -16.09
CA VAL A 275 35.11 25.88 -17.38
C VAL A 275 33.62 25.72 -17.70
N ARG A 276 33.06 26.69 -18.45
CA ARG A 276 31.70 26.56 -18.99
C ARG A 276 31.72 26.41 -20.50
N SER A 277 30.73 25.75 -21.02
CA SER A 277 30.47 25.67 -22.45
C SER A 277 29.03 26.02 -22.74
N VAL A 278 28.80 26.80 -23.80
CA VAL A 278 27.45 27.17 -24.23
C VAL A 278 27.15 26.43 -25.52
N GLY A 279 26.09 25.61 -25.50
CA GLY A 279 25.61 24.87 -26.65
C GLY A 279 24.86 25.74 -27.67
N VAL A 280 24.35 25.11 -28.72
CA VAL A 280 23.61 25.77 -29.81
C VAL A 280 22.25 26.31 -29.31
N ASP A 281 21.68 25.65 -28.32
CA ASP A 281 20.38 26.03 -27.72
C ASP A 281 20.53 26.91 -26.47
N ASP A 282 21.66 27.65 -26.35
CA ASP A 282 22.05 28.47 -25.19
C ASP A 282 22.15 27.66 -23.88
N GLU A 283 22.12 26.31 -23.94
CA GLU A 283 22.30 25.45 -22.77
C GLU A 283 23.75 25.55 -22.27
N THR A 284 23.88 25.97 -21.00
CA THR A 284 25.20 26.10 -20.36
C THR A 284 25.54 24.77 -19.66
N SER A 285 26.72 24.26 -19.95
CA SER A 285 27.31 23.09 -19.26
C SER A 285 28.62 23.48 -18.59
N TYR A 286 28.85 22.88 -17.39
CA TYR A 286 30.08 23.13 -16.63
C TYR A 286 30.94 21.88 -16.64
N HIS A 287 32.27 22.12 -16.67
CA HIS A 287 33.25 21.04 -16.67
C HIS A 287 34.39 21.38 -15.75
N LEU A 288 34.83 20.38 -14.99
CA LEU A 288 36.03 20.43 -14.18
C LEU A 288 37.22 19.94 -15.01
N VAL A 289 38.28 20.71 -15.05
CA VAL A 289 39.54 20.35 -15.72
C VAL A 289 40.34 19.44 -14.79
N LEU A 290 40.68 18.27 -15.29
CA LEU A 290 41.50 17.28 -14.62
C LEU A 290 42.79 17.05 -15.42
N ARG A 291 43.71 16.23 -14.90
CA ARG A 291 44.99 15.92 -15.58
C ARG A 291 44.77 15.24 -16.91
N ASP A 292 43.89 14.23 -16.93
CA ASP A 292 43.72 13.32 -18.05
C ASP A 292 42.48 13.59 -18.91
N GLY A 293 41.72 14.62 -18.58
CA GLY A 293 40.49 14.97 -19.28
C GLY A 293 39.66 16.04 -18.58
N VAL A 294 38.36 15.99 -18.84
CA VAL A 294 37.36 16.88 -18.22
C VAL A 294 36.23 16.04 -17.64
N GLN A 295 35.72 16.47 -16.48
CA GLN A 295 34.52 15.89 -15.87
C GLN A 295 33.36 16.87 -15.98
N GLN A 296 32.24 16.45 -16.54
CA GLN A 296 31.02 17.26 -16.53
C GLN A 296 30.47 17.33 -15.11
N ILE A 297 30.05 18.51 -14.68
CA ILE A 297 29.57 18.81 -13.33
C ILE A 297 28.32 19.66 -13.38
N GLY A 298 27.46 19.57 -12.34
CA GLY A 298 26.31 20.44 -12.18
C GLY A 298 26.71 21.87 -11.80
N GLU A 299 25.78 22.79 -11.96
CA GLU A 299 26.00 24.23 -11.63
C GLU A 299 26.42 24.42 -10.15
N PRO A 300 25.76 23.82 -9.14
CA PRO A 300 26.18 23.98 -7.75
C PRO A 300 27.59 23.42 -7.48
N ALA A 301 27.94 22.32 -8.11
CA ALA A 301 29.29 21.75 -7.98
C ALA A 301 30.34 22.67 -8.56
N ALA A 302 30.05 23.31 -9.70
CA ALA A 302 30.93 24.32 -10.31
C ALA A 302 31.13 25.52 -9.39
N GLU A 303 30.06 26.01 -8.78
CA GLU A 303 30.10 27.14 -7.85
C GLU A 303 30.84 26.80 -6.54
N ILE A 304 30.59 25.63 -5.96
CA ILE A 304 31.33 25.14 -4.77
C ILE A 304 32.84 25.16 -5.05
N LEU A 305 33.25 24.57 -6.17
CA LEU A 305 34.65 24.51 -6.54
C LEU A 305 35.28 25.89 -6.77
N GLN A 306 34.53 26.78 -7.43
CA GLN A 306 34.99 28.13 -7.70
C GLN A 306 35.11 29.01 -6.43
N LEU A 307 34.14 28.84 -5.49
CA LEU A 307 34.16 29.58 -4.22
C LEU A 307 35.21 29.01 -3.24
N ALA A 308 35.46 27.72 -3.29
CA ALA A 308 36.46 27.06 -2.42
C ALA A 308 37.88 27.44 -2.83
N ASP A 309 38.21 27.41 -4.15
CA ASP A 309 39.49 27.79 -4.69
C ASP A 309 39.41 28.04 -6.19
N SER A 310 39.41 29.29 -6.58
CA SER A 310 39.35 29.72 -7.99
C SER A 310 40.59 29.37 -8.82
N LYS A 311 41.64 28.82 -8.22
CA LYS A 311 42.94 28.52 -8.87
C LYS A 311 43.52 29.72 -9.62
N GLY A 312 43.29 30.93 -9.09
CA GLY A 312 43.75 32.19 -9.71
C GLY A 312 42.89 32.66 -10.87
N ASN A 313 41.78 32.02 -11.18
CA ASN A 313 40.83 32.47 -12.20
C ASN A 313 39.75 33.35 -11.56
N ALA A 314 39.70 34.62 -11.87
CA ALA A 314 38.67 35.53 -11.36
C ALA A 314 37.28 35.24 -11.95
N GLU A 315 37.22 34.59 -13.11
CA GLU A 315 35.98 34.24 -13.82
C GLU A 315 36.04 32.85 -14.42
N VAL A 316 34.89 32.17 -14.48
CA VAL A 316 34.76 30.89 -15.17
C VAL A 316 34.91 31.09 -16.67
N ARG A 317 35.97 30.51 -17.26
CA ARG A 317 36.26 30.66 -18.70
C ARG A 317 35.26 29.89 -19.55
N THR A 318 34.81 30.52 -20.64
CA THR A 318 34.01 29.91 -21.68
C THR A 318 34.92 29.18 -22.69
N VAL A 319 34.71 27.87 -22.88
CA VAL A 319 35.42 27.04 -23.84
C VAL A 319 34.44 26.56 -24.91
N PRO A 320 34.77 26.69 -26.19
CA PRO A 320 33.90 26.20 -27.27
C PRO A 320 33.60 24.68 -27.13
N PRO A 321 32.34 24.25 -27.40
CA PRO A 321 31.95 22.82 -27.28
C PRO A 321 32.86 21.88 -28.07
N GLY A 322 33.28 22.24 -29.26
CA GLY A 322 34.16 21.42 -30.10
C GLY A 322 35.56 21.16 -29.51
N ARG A 323 36.04 22.08 -28.64
CA ARG A 323 37.31 21.84 -27.92
C ARG A 323 37.11 20.85 -26.79
N LEU A 324 36.01 20.94 -26.04
CA LEU A 324 35.68 19.98 -24.94
C LEU A 324 35.40 18.58 -25.50
N ALA A 325 34.66 18.50 -26.62
CA ALA A 325 34.37 17.23 -27.31
C ALA A 325 35.61 16.46 -27.77
N SER A 326 36.76 17.18 -27.99
CA SER A 326 38.03 16.54 -28.34
C SER A 326 38.81 15.99 -27.14
N LEU A 327 38.39 16.30 -25.91
CA LEU A 327 39.04 15.84 -24.69
C LEU A 327 38.38 14.55 -24.16
N LYS A 328 39.13 13.80 -23.40
CA LYS A 328 38.60 12.64 -22.70
C LYS A 328 37.64 13.08 -21.61
N VAL A 329 36.42 12.55 -21.61
CA VAL A 329 35.51 12.69 -20.51
C VAL A 329 35.90 11.65 -19.44
N VAL A 330 36.10 12.09 -18.23
CA VAL A 330 36.47 11.26 -17.08
C VAL A 330 35.46 11.49 -15.95
N ASP A 331 35.34 10.51 -15.06
CA ASP A 331 34.52 10.58 -13.85
C ASP A 331 35.42 10.17 -12.68
N THR A 332 36.13 11.14 -12.14
CA THR A 332 37.17 10.90 -11.13
C THR A 332 36.75 11.36 -9.74
N LEU A 333 35.99 12.47 -9.66
CA LEU A 333 35.52 12.99 -8.38
C LEU A 333 34.13 12.46 -8.05
N PRO A 334 33.87 12.12 -6.78
CA PRO A 334 32.57 11.62 -6.31
C PRO A 334 31.58 12.79 -6.13
N ILE A 335 31.29 13.51 -7.18
CA ILE A 335 30.33 14.65 -7.23
C ILE A 335 29.15 14.38 -8.15
N SER A 336 29.01 13.15 -8.63
CA SER A 336 27.87 12.73 -9.46
C SER A 336 26.54 12.81 -8.72
N ASP A 337 26.59 12.81 -7.39
CA ASP A 337 25.43 12.85 -6.49
C ASP A 337 25.02 14.28 -6.12
N PHE A 338 25.80 15.29 -6.51
CA PHE A 338 25.45 16.66 -6.23
C PHE A 338 24.24 17.10 -7.07
N PRO A 339 23.40 18.03 -6.55
CA PRO A 339 22.31 18.61 -7.34
C PRO A 339 22.82 19.15 -8.67
N GLN A 340 22.05 18.96 -9.75
CA GLN A 340 22.44 19.47 -11.07
C GLN A 340 22.11 20.95 -11.24
N LEU A 341 21.10 21.43 -10.53
CA LEU A 341 20.62 22.82 -10.51
C LEU A 341 20.67 23.34 -9.09
N THR A 342 20.81 24.65 -8.94
CA THR A 342 20.73 25.33 -7.63
C THR A 342 19.36 25.07 -7.00
N PRO A 343 19.30 24.51 -5.78
CA PRO A 343 18.05 24.12 -5.14
C PRO A 343 17.10 25.29 -4.88
N THR A 344 15.81 25.05 -5.12
CA THR A 344 14.72 25.93 -4.64
C THR A 344 14.12 25.27 -3.39
N LEU A 345 14.21 25.95 -2.24
CA LEU A 345 13.81 25.36 -0.98
C LEU A 345 12.30 25.44 -0.73
N LEU A 346 11.69 24.29 -0.43
CA LEU A 346 10.31 24.19 -0.01
C LEU A 346 10.17 24.47 1.49
N GLY A 347 9.39 25.50 1.83
CA GLY A 347 9.17 25.96 3.20
C GLY A 347 8.03 25.24 3.91
N ALA A 348 8.16 25.05 5.24
CA ALA A 348 7.14 24.37 6.04
C ALA A 348 5.79 25.12 6.08
N SER A 349 5.79 26.45 5.91
CA SER A 349 4.55 27.24 5.92
C SER A 349 3.69 27.04 4.68
N ALA A 350 4.32 26.86 3.52
CA ALA A 350 3.62 26.59 2.26
C ALA A 350 3.27 25.11 2.13
N ASP A 351 4.24 24.27 2.47
CA ASP A 351 4.19 22.81 2.29
C ASP A 351 4.42 22.09 3.63
N PRO A 352 3.44 22.15 4.56
CA PRO A 352 3.57 21.49 5.86
C PRO A 352 3.66 19.98 5.75
N THR A 353 3.08 19.37 4.70
CA THR A 353 3.11 17.92 4.48
C THR A 353 4.16 17.55 3.44
N LEU A 354 5.08 16.68 3.84
CA LEU A 354 6.09 16.09 2.97
C LEU A 354 5.92 14.58 2.96
N CYS A 355 5.99 13.99 1.77
CA CYS A 355 5.91 12.54 1.65
C CYS A 355 6.94 11.99 0.67
N ARG A 356 7.36 10.74 0.93
CA ARG A 356 8.02 9.90 -0.06
C ARG A 356 7.13 8.73 -0.42
N THR A 357 6.83 8.62 -1.71
CA THR A 357 6.09 7.47 -2.26
C THR A 357 7.04 6.51 -2.96
N TRP A 358 6.79 5.23 -2.78
CA TRP A 358 7.45 4.12 -3.45
C TRP A 358 6.38 3.21 -4.03
N THR A 359 6.42 2.99 -5.35
CA THR A 359 5.45 2.16 -6.07
C THR A 359 6.17 1.16 -6.97
N ARG A 360 5.79 -0.12 -6.90
CA ARG A 360 6.33 -1.15 -7.78
C ARG A 360 5.22 -2.09 -8.24
N ALA A 361 5.05 -2.20 -9.55
CA ALA A 361 4.14 -3.17 -10.14
C ALA A 361 4.78 -4.57 -10.18
N SER A 362 3.96 -5.60 -10.17
CA SER A 362 4.42 -6.99 -10.30
C SER A 362 5.18 -7.19 -11.63
N GLY A 363 6.36 -7.77 -11.54
CA GLY A 363 7.23 -8.01 -12.69
C GLY A 363 8.10 -6.83 -13.10
N GLU A 364 7.87 -5.63 -12.57
CA GLU A 364 8.74 -4.49 -12.86
C GLU A 364 10.06 -4.59 -12.10
N PRO A 365 11.21 -4.35 -12.77
CA PRO A 365 12.52 -4.46 -12.16
C PRO A 365 12.83 -3.27 -11.22
N ARG A 366 12.12 -2.15 -11.39
CA ARG A 366 12.32 -0.91 -10.65
C ARG A 366 11.03 -0.41 -10.02
N ALA A 367 11.17 0.25 -8.89
CA ALA A 367 10.11 1.03 -8.29
C ALA A 367 10.14 2.47 -8.83
N GLU A 368 8.98 3.04 -8.98
CA GLU A 368 8.80 4.48 -9.16
C GLU A 368 8.79 5.12 -7.77
N THR A 369 9.60 6.17 -7.60
CA THR A 369 9.68 6.91 -6.33
C THR A 369 9.41 8.38 -6.56
N MET A 370 8.63 9.00 -5.68
CA MET A 370 8.27 10.41 -5.77
C MET A 370 8.48 11.12 -4.44
N LEU A 371 8.94 12.36 -4.50
CA LEU A 371 8.87 13.32 -3.41
C LEU A 371 7.60 14.14 -3.59
N LEU A 372 6.75 14.17 -2.59
CA LEU A 372 5.51 14.94 -2.59
C LEU A 372 5.60 16.03 -1.53
N ALA A 373 5.10 17.21 -1.87
CA ALA A 373 4.99 18.34 -0.96
C ALA A 373 3.63 19.03 -1.13
N GLY A 374 3.05 19.55 -0.06
CA GLY A 374 1.78 20.25 -0.09
C GLY A 374 1.16 20.46 1.29
N ARG A 375 -0.13 20.74 1.34
CA ARG A 375 -0.83 21.08 2.58
C ARG A 375 -1.36 19.85 3.31
N ASP A 376 -1.99 18.94 2.60
CA ASP A 376 -2.66 17.78 3.16
C ASP A 376 -2.05 16.47 2.70
N LEU A 377 -2.35 15.39 3.40
CA LEU A 377 -1.95 14.04 3.02
C LEU A 377 -2.52 13.67 1.64
N PRO A 378 -1.78 12.90 0.82
CA PRO A 378 -2.23 12.48 -0.52
C PRO A 378 -3.30 11.38 -0.45
N LEU A 379 -4.39 11.66 0.24
CA LEU A 379 -5.50 10.76 0.47
C LEU A 379 -6.76 11.22 -0.27
N ARG A 380 -7.65 10.27 -0.60
CA ARG A 380 -8.97 10.61 -1.14
C ARG A 380 -9.80 11.35 -0.10
N SER A 381 -10.70 12.22 -0.57
CA SER A 381 -11.62 12.93 0.31
C SER A 381 -12.41 11.96 1.19
N GLY A 382 -12.47 12.24 2.49
CA GLY A 382 -13.15 11.42 3.49
C GLY A 382 -12.33 10.21 4.00
N ALA A 383 -11.13 9.96 3.48
CA ALA A 383 -10.23 8.97 4.05
C ALA A 383 -9.60 9.51 5.34
N VAL A 384 -9.71 8.73 6.41
CA VAL A 384 -9.18 9.10 7.73
C VAL A 384 -8.16 8.05 8.16
N PRO A 385 -6.89 8.43 8.40
CA PRO A 385 -5.89 7.51 8.94
C PRO A 385 -6.25 7.02 10.34
N VAL A 386 -5.90 5.78 10.65
CA VAL A 386 -6.04 5.21 11.98
C VAL A 386 -4.92 5.74 12.86
N ARG A 387 -5.26 6.37 14.00
CA ARG A 387 -4.29 6.75 15.01
C ARG A 387 -3.84 5.53 15.80
N LEU A 388 -2.53 5.33 15.89
CA LEU A 388 -1.96 4.22 16.65
C LEU A 388 -1.98 4.53 18.16
N THR A 389 -2.12 3.49 18.98
CA THR A 389 -2.03 3.62 20.45
C THR A 389 -0.63 4.02 20.91
N SER A 390 0.40 3.73 20.09
CA SER A 390 1.78 4.11 20.32
C SER A 390 2.14 5.48 19.76
N ALA A 391 1.16 6.24 19.24
CA ALA A 391 1.40 7.58 18.70
C ALA A 391 1.97 8.51 19.78
N ASP A 392 3.13 9.12 19.51
CA ASP A 392 3.82 10.02 20.41
C ASP A 392 3.70 11.50 20.00
N GLY A 393 3.05 11.78 18.86
CA GLY A 393 2.64 13.09 18.37
C GLY A 393 3.76 14.02 17.90
N SER A 394 5.00 13.80 18.30
CA SER A 394 6.16 14.62 17.92
C SER A 394 7.48 13.85 17.99
N GLY A 395 7.41 12.59 18.40
CA GLY A 395 8.56 11.71 18.58
C GLY A 395 8.97 10.98 17.29
N PRO A 396 9.84 9.97 17.42
CA PRO A 396 10.31 9.20 16.28
C PRO A 396 9.34 8.10 15.82
N GLY A 397 8.26 7.87 16.58
CA GLY A 397 7.31 6.79 16.33
C GLY A 397 6.30 7.12 15.22
N LEU A 398 5.71 6.06 14.64
CA LEU A 398 4.60 6.20 13.71
C LEU A 398 3.32 6.58 14.47
N ASP A 399 2.68 7.69 14.09
CA ASP A 399 1.45 8.16 14.71
C ASP A 399 0.20 7.58 14.07
N GLN A 400 0.21 7.51 12.76
CA GLN A 400 -0.98 7.16 11.98
C GLN A 400 -0.66 6.21 10.83
N VAL A 401 -1.66 5.43 10.46
CA VAL A 401 -1.59 4.54 9.30
C VAL A 401 -2.89 4.61 8.52
N TYR A 402 -2.79 4.52 7.20
CA TYR A 402 -3.93 4.36 6.33
C TYR A 402 -3.69 3.21 5.36
N LEU A 403 -4.52 2.20 5.46
CA LEU A 403 -4.77 1.20 4.42
C LEU A 403 -6.26 1.20 4.12
N PRO A 404 -6.70 0.87 2.89
CA PRO A 404 -8.12 0.78 2.58
C PRO A 404 -8.82 -0.18 3.53
N PRO A 405 -9.93 0.23 4.18
CA PRO A 405 -10.64 -0.62 5.15
C PRO A 405 -11.02 -1.98 4.55
N GLY A 406 -10.81 -3.05 5.31
CA GLY A 406 -11.09 -4.42 4.87
C GLY A 406 -10.09 -4.97 3.84
N SER A 407 -8.94 -4.31 3.68
CA SER A 407 -7.81 -4.82 2.89
C SER A 407 -6.69 -5.37 3.78
N GLY A 408 -5.71 -6.02 3.16
CA GLY A 408 -4.48 -6.45 3.82
C GLY A 408 -3.43 -6.80 2.78
N GLU A 409 -2.17 -6.63 3.12
CA GLU A 409 -1.06 -6.77 2.19
C GLU A 409 -0.14 -7.93 2.59
N TYR A 410 0.06 -8.89 1.68
CA TYR A 410 1.07 -9.92 1.82
C TYR A 410 2.35 -9.46 1.14
N LEU A 411 3.41 -9.25 1.93
CA LEU A 411 4.61 -8.52 1.54
C LEU A 411 5.87 -9.37 1.62
N GLN A 412 6.81 -9.09 0.72
CA GLN A 412 8.21 -9.44 0.87
C GLN A 412 9.06 -8.17 0.94
N VAL A 413 9.87 -8.07 1.98
CA VAL A 413 10.71 -6.90 2.21
C VAL A 413 11.82 -6.81 1.17
N THR A 414 12.06 -5.59 0.70
CA THR A 414 13.15 -5.22 -0.22
C THR A 414 13.94 -4.02 0.31
N GLY A 415 15.03 -3.65 -0.36
CA GLY A 415 15.82 -2.43 -0.03
C GLY A 415 15.11 -1.14 -0.42
N ASN A 416 15.68 -0.01 -0.01
CA ASN A 416 15.15 1.33 -0.27
C ASN A 416 15.42 1.85 -1.68
N GLU A 417 16.44 1.28 -2.32
CA GLU A 417 16.82 1.64 -3.68
C GLU A 417 15.70 1.22 -4.65
N ASP A 418 15.45 2.03 -5.67
CA ASP A 418 14.39 1.80 -6.66
C ASP A 418 14.58 0.47 -7.43
N ASN A 419 15.83 0.06 -7.65
CA ASN A 419 16.21 -1.15 -8.37
C ASN A 419 16.60 -2.33 -7.46
N SER A 420 16.27 -2.27 -6.15
CA SER A 420 16.61 -3.34 -5.22
C SER A 420 16.02 -4.69 -5.65
N THR A 421 16.89 -5.69 -5.72
CA THR A 421 16.53 -7.10 -5.99
C THR A 421 16.48 -7.94 -4.73
N ARG A 422 16.69 -7.34 -3.56
CA ARG A 422 16.66 -8.05 -2.28
C ARG A 422 15.28 -8.65 -2.03
N LYS A 423 15.26 -9.88 -1.57
CA LYS A 423 14.07 -10.62 -1.15
C LYS A 423 14.32 -11.13 0.27
N GLU A 424 13.78 -10.42 1.23
CA GLU A 424 14.00 -10.70 2.65
C GLU A 424 12.72 -11.27 3.31
N SER A 425 12.49 -10.94 4.56
CA SER A 425 11.39 -11.46 5.37
C SER A 425 10.00 -11.23 4.77
N LEU A 426 9.09 -12.18 5.06
CA LEU A 426 7.70 -12.10 4.67
C LEU A 426 6.84 -11.54 5.80
N PHE A 427 5.88 -10.70 5.43
CA PHE A 427 4.93 -10.11 6.36
C PHE A 427 3.51 -10.11 5.80
N TYR A 428 2.55 -10.14 6.69
CA TYR A 428 1.19 -9.73 6.42
C TYR A 428 0.92 -8.42 7.17
N VAL A 429 0.37 -7.42 6.51
CA VAL A 429 -0.03 -6.15 7.11
C VAL A 429 -1.54 -6.03 7.00
N ASN A 430 -2.23 -5.80 8.11
CA ASN A 430 -3.67 -5.57 8.13
C ASN A 430 -4.01 -4.07 7.94
N ASP A 431 -5.28 -3.75 7.77
CA ASP A 431 -5.78 -2.39 7.55
C ASP A 431 -5.63 -1.45 8.75
N SER A 432 -5.33 -1.98 9.93
CA SER A 432 -4.97 -1.18 11.12
C SER A 432 -3.46 -0.93 11.27
N GLY A 433 -2.65 -1.32 10.27
CA GLY A 433 -1.22 -1.03 10.24
C GLY A 433 -0.36 -1.92 11.12
N VAL A 434 -0.86 -3.08 11.51
CA VAL A 434 -0.07 -4.07 12.24
C VAL A 434 0.60 -5.03 11.25
N ARG A 435 1.92 -5.17 11.34
CA ARG A 435 2.71 -6.12 10.55
C ARG A 435 2.93 -7.42 11.29
N PHE A 436 2.57 -8.53 10.68
CA PHE A 436 2.71 -9.87 11.22
C PHE A 436 3.79 -10.63 10.45
N GLY A 437 4.82 -11.11 11.13
CA GLY A 437 5.85 -11.92 10.51
C GLY A 437 5.32 -13.28 10.03
N ILE A 438 5.73 -13.69 8.83
CA ILE A 438 5.42 -15.00 8.24
C ILE A 438 6.74 -15.73 8.05
N PRO A 439 6.95 -16.90 8.68
CA PRO A 439 8.23 -17.60 8.65
C PRO A 439 8.65 -18.05 7.24
N ASP A 440 7.69 -18.52 6.45
CA ASP A 440 7.94 -19.15 5.16
C ASP A 440 6.71 -19.12 4.24
N PRO A 441 6.88 -19.35 2.93
CA PRO A 441 5.79 -19.36 1.96
C PRO A 441 4.72 -20.44 2.23
N GLN A 442 5.09 -21.58 2.81
CA GLN A 442 4.13 -22.65 3.14
C GLN A 442 3.16 -22.18 4.23
N THR A 443 3.67 -21.44 5.20
CA THR A 443 2.85 -20.79 6.23
C THR A 443 1.89 -19.76 5.62
N ALA A 444 2.34 -18.99 4.62
CA ALA A 444 1.49 -18.07 3.89
C ALA A 444 0.34 -18.78 3.15
N GLU A 445 0.62 -19.93 2.52
CA GLU A 445 -0.40 -20.75 1.88
C GLU A 445 -1.45 -21.27 2.88
N MET A 446 -1.02 -21.74 4.05
CA MET A 446 -1.93 -22.15 5.13
C MET A 446 -2.84 -21.02 5.58
N LEU A 447 -2.33 -19.79 5.60
CA LEU A 447 -3.09 -18.57 5.92
C LEU A 447 -4.04 -18.14 4.79
N GLY A 448 -3.93 -18.73 3.61
CA GLY A 448 -4.71 -18.34 2.42
C GLY A 448 -4.19 -17.09 1.73
N LEU A 449 -2.94 -16.74 1.97
CA LEU A 449 -2.23 -15.65 1.29
C LEU A 449 -1.61 -16.22 0.00
N ALA A 450 -2.46 -16.51 -0.97
CA ALA A 450 -2.03 -17.12 -2.23
C ALA A 450 -1.40 -16.09 -3.17
N GLY A 451 -0.34 -16.51 -3.88
CA GLY A 451 0.36 -15.72 -4.90
C GLY A 451 1.74 -15.23 -4.44
N GLU A 452 2.40 -14.49 -5.31
CA GLU A 452 3.67 -13.86 -4.97
C GLU A 452 3.43 -12.71 -3.98
N PRO A 453 4.26 -12.61 -2.92
CA PRO A 453 4.22 -11.46 -2.03
C PRO A 453 4.58 -10.18 -2.79
N ALA A 454 3.86 -9.10 -2.50
CA ALA A 454 4.16 -7.80 -3.06
C ALA A 454 5.45 -7.23 -2.44
N PRO A 455 6.38 -6.65 -3.22
CA PRO A 455 7.58 -6.05 -2.66
C PRO A 455 7.24 -4.80 -1.85
N ALA A 456 7.93 -4.59 -0.72
CA ALA A 456 7.80 -3.36 0.07
C ALA A 456 9.13 -2.97 0.70
N PRO A 457 9.52 -1.67 0.73
CA PRO A 457 10.79 -1.25 1.28
C PRO A 457 10.81 -1.39 2.82
N TRP A 458 11.92 -1.93 3.35
CA TRP A 458 12.05 -2.12 4.80
C TRP A 458 11.90 -0.83 5.60
N SER A 459 12.38 0.29 5.06
CA SER A 459 12.25 1.60 5.71
C SER A 459 10.81 1.98 6.04
N VAL A 460 9.84 1.48 5.26
CA VAL A 460 8.40 1.72 5.50
C VAL A 460 7.82 0.62 6.39
N VAL A 461 8.06 -0.65 6.03
CA VAL A 461 7.50 -1.80 6.77
C VAL A 461 7.95 -1.79 8.22
N SER A 462 9.20 -1.35 8.49
CA SER A 462 9.74 -1.29 9.86
C SER A 462 9.02 -0.29 10.77
N LEU A 463 8.40 0.75 10.21
CA LEU A 463 7.62 1.75 10.96
C LEU A 463 6.30 1.21 11.49
N LEU A 464 5.71 0.23 10.79
CA LEU A 464 4.42 -0.34 11.15
C LEU A 464 4.48 -1.07 12.50
N ALA A 465 3.40 -1.00 13.26
CA ALA A 465 3.31 -1.64 14.57
C ALA A 465 3.60 -3.15 14.48
N PRO A 466 4.51 -3.69 15.31
CA PRO A 466 4.84 -5.11 15.27
C PRO A 466 3.74 -5.94 15.92
N GLY A 467 3.18 -6.90 15.16
CA GLY A 467 2.33 -7.97 15.65
C GLY A 467 3.11 -9.26 15.92
N PRO A 468 2.45 -10.28 16.45
CA PRO A 468 3.05 -11.59 16.67
C PRO A 468 3.39 -12.29 15.34
N THR A 469 4.40 -13.16 15.38
CA THR A 469 4.71 -14.02 14.23
C THR A 469 3.60 -15.06 14.06
N LEU A 470 3.13 -15.20 12.82
CA LEU A 470 2.08 -16.15 12.46
C LEU A 470 2.71 -17.51 12.12
N SER A 471 2.94 -18.34 13.13
CA SER A 471 3.49 -19.70 12.94
C SER A 471 2.54 -20.76 13.51
N ARG A 472 2.63 -21.98 12.97
CA ARG A 472 1.84 -23.11 13.44
C ARG A 472 2.15 -23.45 14.90
N GLU A 473 3.42 -23.37 15.29
CA GLU A 473 3.87 -23.63 16.65
C GLU A 473 3.23 -22.65 17.65
N ALA A 474 3.26 -21.35 17.33
CA ALA A 474 2.64 -20.31 18.14
C ALA A 474 1.10 -20.48 18.20
N ALA A 475 0.46 -20.94 17.11
CA ALA A 475 -0.98 -21.16 17.06
C ALA A 475 -1.44 -22.37 17.92
N LEU A 476 -0.58 -23.35 18.17
CA LEU A 476 -0.86 -24.53 19.01
C LEU A 476 -0.68 -24.27 20.50
N VAL A 477 -0.26 -23.07 20.88
CA VAL A 477 -0.12 -22.70 22.31
C VAL A 477 -1.50 -22.66 22.96
N ALA A 478 -1.63 -23.37 24.08
CA ALA A 478 -2.86 -23.41 24.88
C ALA A 478 -2.90 -22.28 25.90
N HIS A 479 -4.11 -21.75 26.11
CA HIS A 479 -4.36 -20.65 27.04
C HIS A 479 -5.52 -21.02 27.98
N ASP A 480 -5.33 -20.83 29.30
CA ASP A 480 -6.42 -20.91 30.29
C ASP A 480 -7.14 -19.58 30.43
N GLY A 481 -6.43 -18.47 30.15
CA GLY A 481 -6.93 -17.10 30.12
C GLY A 481 -5.91 -16.15 29.52
N LEU A 482 -6.38 -15.02 29.01
CA LEU A 482 -5.53 -13.95 28.47
C LEU A 482 -5.52 -12.77 29.43
N LYS A 483 -4.35 -12.16 29.64
CA LYS A 483 -4.26 -10.89 30.37
C LYS A 483 -4.99 -9.81 29.57
N THR A 484 -5.96 -9.15 30.19
CA THR A 484 -6.65 -8.00 29.62
C THR A 484 -5.79 -6.76 29.92
N SER A 485 -5.34 -6.04 28.90
CA SER A 485 -4.87 -4.68 29.04
C SER A 485 -6.08 -3.76 28.98
N ALA A 486 -6.33 -2.99 30.06
CA ALA A 486 -7.33 -1.94 30.05
C ALA A 486 -6.87 -0.82 29.10
N ILE A 487 -7.75 -0.33 28.23
CA ILE A 487 -7.56 0.94 27.55
C ILE A 487 -7.80 1.98 28.62
N GLU A 488 -6.77 2.71 29.07
CA GLU A 488 -6.96 3.93 29.83
C GLU A 488 -7.74 4.90 28.93
N ARG A 489 -8.97 5.18 29.30
CA ARG A 489 -9.71 6.31 28.75
C ARG A 489 -9.06 7.55 29.38
N ASP A 490 -8.29 8.29 28.60
CA ASP A 490 -7.89 9.63 28.95
C ASP A 490 -9.17 10.41 29.27
N GLY A 491 -9.20 10.91 30.48
CA GLY A 491 -10.37 11.37 31.18
C GLY A 491 -11.06 12.58 30.55
N GLU A 492 -12.29 12.73 31.00
CA GLU A 492 -13.11 13.93 30.96
C GLU A 492 -12.36 15.22 31.38
#